data_1cb4a0f814dc1aae75d0a2ba5f3cfb0d
#
_entry.id   1cb4a0f814dc1aae75d0a2ba5f3cfb0d
#
_cell.length_a   1.000
_cell.length_b   1.000
_cell.length_c   1.000
_cell.angle_alpha   90.00
_cell.angle_beta   90.00
_cell.angle_gamma   90.00
#
_symmetry.space_group_name_H-M   'P 1'
#
loop_
_entity.id
_entity.type
_entity.pdbx_description
1 polymer ?
#
loop_
_entity_poly.entity_id
_entity_poly.type
_entity_poly.pdbx_seq_one_letter_code
_entity_poly.pdbx_strand_id
1 'polypeptide(L)'
;MVVIVPKRRRRKSFVILLLLLIIVGVLAYYQLLYRSERVDNGIAKLEMIFDKHKDIVTSVRFGPGDSLIVTSSVDSTIKTWKSGSGEMAKEIKQPSGIAYMDLSSDGNYVVTGGYDSTVRLWRITDAVLLKEFKGHSGTVWTVAFSNDGKKIASGGNDGLVNIWDAETGSLLHRLQGHKRIVWSVKFNPDGTKLASASFDFTIKLWNVDDGKLVWDNKEHKETVVDIAFSHDGKMLASTSDDKTIKLWNVAEQKLIRTMKVPEHVQAVAFSPDDKRLMTGGRDKPLIGEFLQEIFGDSKFNPGVSARLWDVESGRLLQTFTTHANDVMDVAYSNDGKRVATASADKTVDLWKLNE
;
A
#
# COMPACT_ATOMS: atom_id res chain seq x y z
N MET A 1 52.68 5.60 -57.05
CA MET A 1 51.22 5.53 -56.82
C MET A 1 50.99 5.46 -55.33
N VAL A 2 50.68 6.59 -54.67
CA VAL A 2 50.52 6.68 -53.22
C VAL A 2 49.04 6.48 -52.91
N VAL A 3 48.73 5.41 -52.22
CA VAL A 3 47.34 5.12 -51.82
C VAL A 3 47.04 5.94 -50.55
N ILE A 4 46.19 6.94 -50.67
CA ILE A 4 45.67 7.73 -49.53
C ILE A 4 44.54 6.96 -48.89
N VAL A 5 44.74 6.38 -47.71
CA VAL A 5 43.73 5.73 -46.91
C VAL A 5 42.90 6.79 -46.16
N PRO A 6 41.55 6.79 -46.27
CA PRO A 6 40.76 7.89 -45.73
C PRO A 6 40.67 7.87 -44.19
N LYS A 7 40.96 9.01 -43.54
CA LYS A 7 40.89 9.30 -42.10
C LYS A 7 39.49 9.23 -41.47
N ARG A 8 38.47 8.75 -42.19
CA ARG A 8 37.04 8.86 -41.76
C ARG A 8 36.60 7.85 -40.67
N ARG A 9 37.36 6.75 -40.48
CA ARG A 9 37.00 5.70 -39.50
C ARG A 9 37.28 6.08 -38.04
N ARG A 10 38.34 6.87 -37.78
CA ARG A 10 38.71 7.26 -36.38
C ARG A 10 37.73 8.23 -35.74
N ARG A 11 37.06 9.13 -36.46
CA ARG A 11 36.08 10.07 -35.88
C ARG A 11 34.81 9.36 -35.39
N LYS A 12 34.32 8.34 -36.13
CA LYS A 12 33.15 7.56 -35.71
C LYS A 12 33.42 6.77 -34.44
N SER A 13 34.60 6.15 -34.32
CA SER A 13 34.99 5.42 -33.09
C SER A 13 35.16 6.33 -31.90
N PHE A 14 35.65 7.55 -32.08
CA PHE A 14 35.80 8.53 -31.01
C PHE A 14 34.46 9.05 -30.50
N VAL A 15 33.52 9.31 -31.39
CA VAL A 15 32.15 9.73 -31.03
C VAL A 15 31.40 8.62 -30.29
N ILE A 16 31.55 7.36 -30.72
CA ILE A 16 30.95 6.21 -30.02
C ILE A 16 31.56 6.05 -28.63
N LEU A 17 32.88 6.18 -28.49
CA LEU A 17 33.56 6.10 -27.19
C LEU A 17 33.13 7.22 -26.25
N LEU A 18 32.99 8.45 -26.77
CA LEU A 18 32.53 9.59 -25.98
C LEU A 18 31.05 9.39 -25.51
N LEU A 19 30.18 8.88 -26.36
CA LEU A 19 28.80 8.53 -26.01
C LEU A 19 28.74 7.45 -24.94
N LEU A 20 29.59 6.42 -25.06
CA LEU A 20 29.69 5.34 -24.05
C LEU A 20 30.17 5.90 -22.70
N LEU A 21 31.16 6.80 -22.70
CA LEU A 21 31.66 7.45 -21.47
C LEU A 21 30.59 8.35 -20.83
N ILE A 22 29.80 9.07 -21.63
CA ILE A 22 28.67 9.87 -21.14
C ILE A 22 27.61 8.95 -20.53
N ILE A 23 27.25 7.86 -21.21
CA ILE A 23 26.29 6.89 -20.70
C ILE A 23 26.78 6.27 -19.38
N VAL A 24 28.04 5.84 -19.31
CA VAL A 24 28.63 5.30 -18.08
C VAL A 24 28.68 6.35 -16.97
N GLY A 25 28.99 7.61 -17.28
CA GLY A 25 28.99 8.71 -16.32
C GLY A 25 27.59 9.01 -15.79
N VAL A 26 26.59 9.02 -16.67
CA VAL A 26 25.18 9.18 -16.29
C VAL A 26 24.71 8.00 -15.44
N LEU A 27 25.05 6.78 -15.81
CA LEU A 27 24.71 5.57 -15.04
C LEU A 27 25.38 5.59 -13.65
N ALA A 28 26.64 5.98 -13.57
CA ALA A 28 27.37 6.10 -12.29
C ALA A 28 26.77 7.20 -11.41
N TYR A 29 26.43 8.35 -11.99
CA TYR A 29 25.77 9.45 -11.29
C TYR A 29 24.41 9.04 -10.76
N TYR A 30 23.59 8.36 -11.57
CA TYR A 30 22.30 7.82 -11.13
C TYR A 30 22.45 6.74 -10.06
N GLN A 31 23.41 5.83 -10.19
CA GLN A 31 23.70 4.85 -9.13
C GLN A 31 24.13 5.52 -7.81
N LEU A 32 24.87 6.62 -7.89
CA LEU A 32 25.29 7.37 -6.70
C LEU A 32 24.12 8.07 -6.04
N LEU A 33 23.24 8.74 -6.82
CA LEU A 33 22.01 9.37 -6.33
C LEU A 33 21.06 8.32 -5.72
N TYR A 34 20.92 7.18 -6.38
CA TYR A 34 20.06 6.11 -5.93
C TYR A 34 20.59 5.40 -4.68
N ARG A 35 21.91 5.24 -4.54
CA ARG A 35 22.55 4.72 -3.33
C ARG A 35 22.33 5.62 -2.12
N SER A 36 22.27 6.93 -2.31
CA SER A 36 22.08 7.89 -1.21
C SER A 36 20.65 7.83 -0.62
N GLU A 37 19.68 7.27 -1.34
CA GLU A 37 18.30 7.09 -0.87
C GLU A 37 18.06 5.75 -0.17
N ARG A 38 19.02 4.80 -0.28
CA ARG A 38 18.92 3.51 0.40
C ARG A 38 19.48 3.63 1.81
N VAL A 39 18.63 3.34 2.77
CA VAL A 39 18.99 3.26 4.18
C VAL A 39 18.83 1.81 4.63
N ASP A 40 19.95 1.19 4.98
CA ASP A 40 19.95 -0.13 5.60
C ASP A 40 20.68 -0.03 6.95
N ASN A 41 19.91 0.09 8.00
CA ASN A 41 20.40 0.15 9.38
C ASN A 41 20.31 -1.21 10.10
N GLY A 42 20.03 -2.29 9.36
CA GLY A 42 19.88 -3.61 9.93
C GLY A 42 18.65 -3.77 10.84
N ILE A 43 17.67 -2.84 10.73
CA ILE A 43 16.46 -2.85 11.57
C ILE A 43 15.52 -3.97 11.15
N ALA A 44 15.55 -4.38 9.88
CA ALA A 44 14.66 -5.41 9.36
C ALA A 44 15.43 -6.51 8.64
N LYS A 45 14.97 -7.75 8.81
CA LYS A 45 15.49 -8.93 8.12
C LYS A 45 14.34 -9.67 7.45
N LEU A 46 14.48 -9.98 6.16
CA LEU A 46 13.54 -10.83 5.45
C LEU A 46 13.49 -12.22 6.11
N GLU A 47 12.29 -12.63 6.52
CA GLU A 47 12.04 -13.89 7.20
C GLU A 47 11.45 -14.92 6.23
N MET A 48 10.49 -14.47 5.38
CA MET A 48 9.73 -15.37 4.51
C MET A 48 9.13 -14.65 3.31
N ILE A 49 8.88 -15.41 2.24
CA ILE A 49 8.15 -14.95 1.04
C ILE A 49 6.98 -15.90 0.79
N PHE A 50 5.78 -15.35 0.57
CA PHE A 50 4.58 -16.10 0.18
C PHE A 50 4.30 -15.83 -1.30
N ASP A 51 4.31 -16.86 -2.14
CA ASP A 51 4.35 -16.76 -3.61
C ASP A 51 3.26 -17.57 -4.33
N LYS A 52 2.15 -17.88 -3.65
CA LYS A 52 1.08 -18.72 -4.23
C LYS A 52 -0.05 -17.94 -4.92
N HIS A 53 -0.04 -16.62 -4.85
CA HIS A 53 -0.98 -15.82 -5.64
C HIS A 53 -0.60 -15.83 -7.12
N LYS A 54 -1.63 -15.78 -7.99
CA LYS A 54 -1.45 -15.83 -9.45
C LYS A 54 -1.47 -14.46 -10.10
N ASP A 55 -1.87 -13.44 -9.33
CA ASP A 55 -1.94 -12.06 -9.75
C ASP A 55 -1.61 -11.12 -8.58
N ILE A 56 -1.65 -9.80 -8.80
CA ILE A 56 -1.35 -8.74 -7.84
C ILE A 56 -1.95 -9.08 -6.47
N VAL A 57 -1.11 -9.04 -5.42
CA VAL A 57 -1.58 -9.13 -4.03
C VAL A 57 -1.96 -7.72 -3.58
N THR A 58 -3.23 -7.54 -3.30
CA THR A 58 -3.82 -6.21 -3.03
C THR A 58 -3.84 -5.84 -1.57
N SER A 59 -3.86 -6.82 -0.65
CA SER A 59 -3.85 -6.53 0.78
C SER A 59 -3.22 -7.65 1.59
N VAL A 60 -2.67 -7.29 2.76
CA VAL A 60 -2.13 -8.20 3.76
C VAL A 60 -2.54 -7.76 5.16
N ARG A 61 -2.94 -8.70 6.02
CA ARG A 61 -3.27 -8.46 7.43
C ARG A 61 -2.72 -9.58 8.31
N PHE A 62 -2.31 -9.24 9.53
CA PHE A 62 -2.05 -10.21 10.58
C PHE A 62 -3.34 -10.51 11.35
N GLY A 63 -3.58 -11.79 11.62
CA GLY A 63 -4.64 -12.21 12.53
C GLY A 63 -4.24 -12.03 14.00
N PRO A 64 -5.19 -12.20 14.93
CA PRO A 64 -4.91 -12.11 16.36
C PRO A 64 -3.80 -13.05 16.79
N GLY A 65 -2.89 -12.56 17.65
CA GLY A 65 -1.74 -13.33 18.14
C GLY A 65 -0.69 -13.62 17.07
N ASP A 66 -0.77 -12.98 15.91
CA ASP A 66 0.22 -13.00 14.84
C ASP A 66 0.58 -14.39 14.28
N SER A 67 -0.24 -15.39 14.57
CA SER A 67 -0.05 -16.76 14.08
C SER A 67 -0.55 -16.97 12.64
N LEU A 68 -1.42 -16.09 12.18
CA LEU A 68 -2.05 -16.13 10.87
C LEU A 68 -1.74 -14.85 10.09
N ILE A 69 -1.47 -15.00 8.80
CA ILE A 69 -1.44 -13.91 7.82
C ILE A 69 -2.55 -14.16 6.83
N VAL A 70 -3.31 -13.11 6.49
CA VAL A 70 -4.40 -13.15 5.50
C VAL A 70 -4.03 -12.22 4.36
N THR A 71 -4.18 -12.69 3.14
CA THR A 71 -3.86 -11.96 1.91
C THR A 71 -4.99 -12.02 0.91
N SER A 72 -5.17 -10.97 0.12
CA SER A 72 -6.13 -10.93 -0.99
C SER A 72 -5.46 -10.56 -2.30
N SER A 73 -6.06 -10.95 -3.42
CA SER A 73 -5.47 -10.76 -4.74
C SER A 73 -6.52 -10.50 -5.83
N VAL A 74 -6.05 -9.86 -6.89
CA VAL A 74 -6.77 -9.74 -8.17
C VAL A 74 -7.08 -11.11 -8.77
N ASP A 75 -6.35 -12.18 -8.36
CA ASP A 75 -6.62 -13.57 -8.76
C ASP A 75 -7.93 -14.14 -8.22
N SER A 76 -8.76 -13.29 -7.58
CA SER A 76 -10.06 -13.63 -6.99
C SER A 76 -9.96 -14.55 -5.77
N THR A 77 -8.81 -14.59 -5.09
CA THR A 77 -8.62 -15.43 -3.91
C THR A 77 -8.24 -14.64 -2.66
N ILE A 78 -8.72 -15.12 -1.51
CA ILE A 78 -8.20 -14.82 -0.19
C ILE A 78 -7.39 -16.04 0.24
N LYS A 79 -6.17 -15.85 0.71
CA LYS A 79 -5.34 -16.93 1.24
C LYS A 79 -4.96 -16.66 2.68
N THR A 80 -4.90 -17.71 3.47
CA THR A 80 -4.44 -17.62 4.85
C THR A 80 -3.18 -18.46 5.02
N TRP A 81 -2.22 -17.97 5.80
CA TRP A 81 -0.90 -18.54 5.96
C TRP A 81 -0.54 -18.64 7.43
N LYS A 82 0.09 -19.74 7.82
CA LYS A 82 0.72 -19.86 9.14
C LYS A 82 1.98 -19.01 9.16
N SER A 83 2.03 -17.98 9.97
CA SER A 83 3.13 -17.00 9.97
C SER A 83 4.48 -17.59 10.38
N GLY A 84 4.49 -18.67 11.15
CA GLY A 84 5.72 -19.32 11.61
C GLY A 84 6.33 -20.33 10.62
N SER A 85 5.53 -20.93 9.73
CA SER A 85 6.01 -21.95 8.78
C SER A 85 5.88 -21.55 7.31
N GLY A 86 5.10 -20.50 6.99
CA GLY A 86 4.77 -20.11 5.61
C GLY A 86 3.79 -21.04 4.90
N GLU A 87 3.29 -22.05 5.60
CA GLU A 87 2.31 -22.97 5.04
C GLU A 87 0.99 -22.28 4.77
N MET A 88 0.46 -22.44 3.56
CA MET A 88 -0.90 -21.99 3.21
C MET A 88 -1.91 -22.85 3.95
N ALA A 89 -2.69 -22.23 4.85
CA ALA A 89 -3.69 -22.93 5.65
C ALA A 89 -5.01 -23.05 4.91
N LYS A 90 -5.41 -22.03 4.14
CA LYS A 90 -6.70 -22.02 3.42
C LYS A 90 -6.67 -21.11 2.20
N GLU A 91 -7.50 -21.45 1.21
CA GLU A 91 -7.83 -20.59 0.06
C GLU A 91 -9.36 -20.43 -0.02
N ILE A 92 -9.83 -19.19 -0.12
CA ILE A 92 -11.24 -18.83 -0.35
C ILE A 92 -11.32 -18.19 -1.72
N LYS A 93 -12.22 -18.68 -2.57
CA LYS A 93 -12.45 -18.14 -3.92
C LYS A 93 -13.72 -17.31 -3.96
N GLN A 94 -13.65 -16.18 -4.64
CA GLN A 94 -14.84 -15.35 -4.91
C GLN A 94 -15.04 -15.14 -6.41
N PRO A 95 -16.23 -14.64 -6.84
CA PRO A 95 -16.57 -14.52 -8.27
C PRO A 95 -15.73 -13.50 -9.05
N SER A 96 -15.14 -12.52 -8.37
CA SER A 96 -14.42 -11.39 -8.99
C SER A 96 -13.11 -11.11 -8.27
N GLY A 97 -12.15 -10.49 -8.97
CA GLY A 97 -10.91 -10.01 -8.36
C GLY A 97 -11.17 -9.11 -7.15
N ILE A 98 -10.25 -9.14 -6.20
CA ILE A 98 -10.32 -8.38 -4.95
C ILE A 98 -9.46 -7.13 -5.10
N ALA A 99 -10.09 -5.96 -4.97
CA ALA A 99 -9.39 -4.69 -4.99
C ALA A 99 -8.76 -4.36 -3.62
N TYR A 100 -9.45 -4.71 -2.54
CA TYR A 100 -8.95 -4.55 -1.16
C TYR A 100 -9.68 -5.48 -0.20
N MET A 101 -9.04 -5.81 0.92
CA MET A 101 -9.67 -6.52 2.01
C MET A 101 -9.32 -5.89 3.36
N ASP A 102 -10.16 -6.17 4.36
CA ASP A 102 -9.84 -5.93 5.75
C ASP A 102 -10.26 -7.10 6.62
N LEU A 103 -9.61 -7.26 7.77
CA LEU A 103 -9.80 -8.37 8.71
C LEU A 103 -10.48 -7.84 9.98
N SER A 104 -11.48 -8.56 10.48
CA SER A 104 -12.07 -8.24 11.79
C SER A 104 -11.02 -8.37 12.91
N SER A 105 -11.15 -7.57 13.96
CA SER A 105 -10.21 -7.54 15.08
C SER A 105 -10.07 -8.88 15.80
N ASP A 106 -11.12 -9.72 15.78
CA ASP A 106 -11.12 -11.07 16.32
C ASP A 106 -10.51 -12.12 15.36
N GLY A 107 -10.19 -11.71 14.10
CA GLY A 107 -9.60 -12.57 13.06
C GLY A 107 -10.53 -13.60 12.46
N ASN A 108 -11.82 -13.57 12.78
CA ASN A 108 -12.78 -14.58 12.32
C ASN A 108 -13.39 -14.25 10.97
N TYR A 109 -13.44 -12.98 10.60
CA TYR A 109 -14.12 -12.48 9.41
C TYR A 109 -13.20 -11.65 8.54
N VAL A 110 -13.39 -11.78 7.23
CA VAL A 110 -12.75 -10.91 6.24
C VAL A 110 -13.83 -10.22 5.40
N VAL A 111 -13.66 -8.92 5.19
CA VAL A 111 -14.48 -8.16 4.24
C VAL A 111 -13.65 -7.85 3.00
N THR A 112 -14.25 -7.97 1.82
CA THR A 112 -13.58 -7.71 0.53
C THR A 112 -14.36 -6.71 -0.30
N GLY A 113 -13.63 -5.82 -0.99
CA GLY A 113 -14.14 -5.00 -2.08
C GLY A 113 -13.80 -5.63 -3.43
N GLY A 114 -14.81 -5.82 -4.29
CA GLY A 114 -14.65 -6.48 -5.57
C GLY A 114 -14.69 -5.55 -6.77
N TYR A 115 -14.07 -5.96 -7.87
CA TYR A 115 -14.17 -5.27 -9.17
C TYR A 115 -15.60 -5.34 -9.74
N ASP A 116 -16.44 -6.22 -9.23
CA ASP A 116 -17.84 -6.39 -9.60
C ASP A 116 -18.82 -5.53 -8.77
N SER A 117 -18.33 -4.45 -8.17
CA SER A 117 -19.12 -3.49 -7.39
C SER A 117 -19.72 -4.04 -6.09
N THR A 118 -19.27 -5.21 -5.65
CA THR A 118 -19.86 -5.91 -4.49
C THR A 118 -18.88 -5.93 -3.32
N VAL A 119 -19.37 -5.60 -2.13
CA VAL A 119 -18.67 -5.87 -0.87
C VAL A 119 -19.13 -7.23 -0.35
N ARG A 120 -18.18 -8.07 0.10
CA ARG A 120 -18.48 -9.42 0.60
C ARG A 120 -17.90 -9.65 1.99
N LEU A 121 -18.70 -10.27 2.85
CA LEU A 121 -18.29 -10.68 4.19
C LEU A 121 -18.15 -12.21 4.24
N TRP A 122 -16.96 -12.66 4.61
CA TRP A 122 -16.60 -14.08 4.68
C TRP A 122 -16.25 -14.47 6.10
N ARG A 123 -16.63 -15.69 6.51
CA ARG A 123 -16.06 -16.33 7.71
C ARG A 123 -14.87 -17.19 7.29
N ILE A 124 -13.72 -16.93 7.92
CA ILE A 124 -12.44 -17.56 7.54
C ILE A 124 -12.43 -19.04 7.90
N THR A 125 -12.99 -19.42 9.07
CA THR A 125 -12.86 -20.78 9.63
C THR A 125 -13.40 -21.87 8.71
N ASP A 126 -14.48 -21.60 7.98
CA ASP A 126 -15.14 -22.56 7.09
C ASP A 126 -15.27 -22.06 5.63
N ALA A 127 -14.72 -20.90 5.33
CA ALA A 127 -14.76 -20.27 4.01
C ALA A 127 -16.19 -19.95 3.52
N VAL A 128 -17.10 -19.64 4.43
CA VAL A 128 -18.51 -19.36 4.10
C VAL A 128 -18.70 -17.88 3.79
N LEU A 129 -19.31 -17.59 2.63
CA LEU A 129 -19.86 -16.27 2.31
C LEU A 129 -21.08 -16.00 3.19
N LEU A 130 -20.98 -15.01 4.06
CA LEU A 130 -22.06 -14.65 4.97
C LEU A 130 -23.00 -13.63 4.36
N LYS A 131 -22.44 -12.60 3.67
CA LYS A 131 -23.24 -11.51 3.09
C LYS A 131 -22.59 -10.92 1.85
N GLU A 132 -23.45 -10.37 1.00
CA GLU A 132 -23.11 -9.45 -0.08
C GLU A 132 -23.83 -8.12 0.17
N PHE A 133 -23.05 -7.01 0.09
CA PHE A 133 -23.58 -5.65 0.21
C PHE A 133 -23.53 -5.00 -1.16
N LYS A 134 -24.69 -4.66 -1.69
CA LYS A 134 -24.85 -4.06 -3.02
C LYS A 134 -25.28 -2.61 -2.90
N GLY A 135 -24.63 -1.71 -3.60
CA GLY A 135 -24.97 -0.28 -3.53
C GLY A 135 -23.91 0.65 -4.13
N HIS A 136 -22.73 0.13 -4.46
CA HIS A 136 -21.75 0.83 -5.30
C HIS A 136 -22.02 0.64 -6.78
N SER A 137 -21.60 1.61 -7.58
CA SER A 137 -21.64 1.56 -9.05
C SER A 137 -20.20 1.62 -9.58
N GLY A 138 -19.65 0.47 -9.92
CA GLY A 138 -18.25 0.27 -10.28
C GLY A 138 -17.42 -0.30 -9.12
N THR A 139 -16.13 -0.50 -9.37
CA THR A 139 -15.20 -1.17 -8.44
C THR A 139 -15.27 -0.60 -7.04
N VAL A 140 -15.34 -1.48 -6.04
CA VAL A 140 -15.14 -1.15 -4.63
C VAL A 140 -13.65 -1.23 -4.33
N TRP A 141 -13.01 -0.07 -4.25
CA TRP A 141 -11.56 0.03 -4.11
C TRP A 141 -11.05 -0.17 -2.69
N THR A 142 -11.90 0.04 -1.69
CA THR A 142 -11.50 -0.02 -0.30
C THR A 142 -12.64 -0.48 0.59
N VAL A 143 -12.29 -1.22 1.63
CA VAL A 143 -13.20 -1.66 2.69
C VAL A 143 -12.48 -1.59 4.04
N ALA A 144 -13.23 -1.40 5.11
CA ALA A 144 -12.71 -1.40 6.48
C ALA A 144 -13.76 -1.93 7.46
N PHE A 145 -13.32 -2.67 8.48
CA PHE A 145 -14.11 -2.94 9.67
C PHE A 145 -13.98 -1.83 10.70
N SER A 146 -15.05 -1.54 11.42
CA SER A 146 -14.92 -0.88 12.72
C SER A 146 -14.25 -1.84 13.72
N ASN A 147 -13.52 -1.29 14.70
CA ASN A 147 -12.75 -2.12 15.65
C ASN A 147 -13.63 -3.07 16.47
N ASP A 148 -14.89 -2.71 16.73
CA ASP A 148 -15.89 -3.56 17.39
C ASP A 148 -16.54 -4.61 16.45
N GLY A 149 -16.15 -4.62 15.17
CA GLY A 149 -16.66 -5.53 14.14
C GLY A 149 -18.13 -5.32 13.72
N LYS A 150 -18.80 -4.29 14.26
CA LYS A 150 -20.25 -4.08 14.00
C LYS A 150 -20.54 -3.32 12.72
N LYS A 151 -19.60 -2.55 12.23
CA LYS A 151 -19.78 -1.76 11.01
C LYS A 151 -18.72 -2.10 9.98
N ILE A 152 -19.09 -1.97 8.73
CA ILE A 152 -18.19 -2.04 7.57
C ILE A 152 -18.30 -0.72 6.84
N ALA A 153 -17.17 -0.13 6.46
CA ALA A 153 -17.12 0.98 5.52
C ALA A 153 -16.62 0.49 4.17
N SER A 154 -17.09 1.10 3.09
CA SER A 154 -16.62 0.85 1.73
C SER A 154 -16.53 2.14 0.94
N GLY A 155 -15.53 2.23 0.06
CA GLY A 155 -15.35 3.33 -0.88
C GLY A 155 -15.16 2.81 -2.30
N GLY A 156 -15.68 3.52 -3.29
CA GLY A 156 -15.74 3.00 -4.65
C GLY A 156 -15.46 4.01 -5.75
N ASN A 157 -15.54 3.48 -6.96
CA ASN A 157 -15.34 4.23 -8.21
C ASN A 157 -16.38 5.34 -8.41
N ASP A 158 -17.53 5.20 -7.77
CA ASP A 158 -18.65 6.15 -7.82
C ASP A 158 -18.45 7.40 -6.93
N GLY A 159 -17.33 7.47 -6.21
CA GLY A 159 -17.01 8.58 -5.29
C GLY A 159 -17.81 8.54 -3.99
N LEU A 160 -18.56 7.47 -3.74
CA LEU A 160 -19.35 7.29 -2.53
C LEU A 160 -18.54 6.56 -1.46
N VAL A 161 -18.84 6.88 -0.20
CA VAL A 161 -18.47 6.09 0.97
C VAL A 161 -19.74 5.57 1.58
N ASN A 162 -19.88 4.26 1.72
CA ASN A 162 -21.02 3.61 2.36
C ASN A 162 -20.60 3.05 3.73
N ILE A 163 -21.47 3.19 4.73
CA ILE A 163 -21.34 2.54 6.03
C ILE A 163 -22.47 1.55 6.17
N TRP A 164 -22.11 0.30 6.48
CA TRP A 164 -23.02 -0.84 6.57
C TRP A 164 -23.04 -1.39 7.99
N ASP A 165 -24.16 -1.91 8.40
CA ASP A 165 -24.26 -2.78 9.57
C ASP A 165 -23.78 -4.19 9.18
N ALA A 166 -22.76 -4.69 9.87
CA ALA A 166 -22.10 -5.95 9.52
C ALA A 166 -22.99 -7.16 9.81
N GLU A 167 -23.88 -7.08 10.83
CA GLU A 167 -24.76 -8.18 11.21
C GLU A 167 -25.99 -8.28 10.31
N THR A 168 -26.67 -7.17 10.07
CA THR A 168 -27.92 -7.16 9.27
C THR A 168 -27.65 -7.05 7.77
N GLY A 169 -26.54 -6.42 7.36
CA GLY A 169 -26.23 -6.06 5.98
C GLY A 169 -26.88 -4.76 5.52
N SER A 170 -27.55 -4.04 6.42
CA SER A 170 -28.26 -2.82 6.09
C SER A 170 -27.30 -1.66 5.82
N LEU A 171 -27.63 -0.82 4.84
CA LEU A 171 -26.94 0.44 4.62
C LEU A 171 -27.33 1.43 5.72
N LEU A 172 -26.37 1.83 6.56
CA LEU A 172 -26.59 2.82 7.62
C LEU A 172 -26.45 4.24 7.06
N HIS A 173 -25.37 4.50 6.33
CA HIS A 173 -25.10 5.82 5.75
C HIS A 173 -24.53 5.70 4.35
N ARG A 174 -24.94 6.62 3.47
CA ARG A 174 -24.32 6.90 2.17
C ARG A 174 -23.73 8.30 2.19
N LEU A 175 -22.43 8.39 2.35
CA LEU A 175 -21.72 9.66 2.51
C LEU A 175 -21.33 10.18 1.12
N GLN A 176 -21.84 11.37 0.80
CA GLN A 176 -21.57 12.07 -0.44
C GLN A 176 -20.68 13.27 -0.17
N GLY A 177 -19.63 13.44 -0.97
CA GLY A 177 -18.73 14.58 -0.78
C GLY A 177 -17.46 14.48 -1.61
N HIS A 178 -16.97 13.27 -1.89
CA HIS A 178 -15.90 13.09 -2.87
C HIS A 178 -16.43 13.25 -4.29
N LYS A 179 -15.58 13.82 -5.17
CA LYS A 179 -15.91 14.09 -6.56
C LYS A 179 -15.38 13.03 -7.52
N ARG A 180 -14.56 12.12 -7.02
CA ARG A 180 -13.88 11.06 -7.77
C ARG A 180 -13.73 9.82 -6.91
N ILE A 181 -13.06 8.80 -7.43
CA ILE A 181 -12.77 7.52 -6.79
C ILE A 181 -12.33 7.70 -5.33
N VAL A 182 -12.91 6.93 -4.43
CA VAL A 182 -12.44 6.79 -3.04
C VAL A 182 -11.47 5.61 -2.98
N TRP A 183 -10.20 5.89 -2.70
CA TRP A 183 -9.13 4.91 -2.67
C TRP A 183 -8.94 4.24 -1.31
N SER A 184 -9.18 4.96 -0.23
CA SER A 184 -9.01 4.41 1.12
C SER A 184 -10.08 4.92 2.07
N VAL A 185 -10.58 4.03 2.93
CA VAL A 185 -11.45 4.34 4.07
C VAL A 185 -10.91 3.65 5.32
N LYS A 186 -10.89 4.34 6.47
CA LYS A 186 -10.45 3.78 7.74
C LYS A 186 -11.29 4.34 8.88
N PHE A 187 -11.76 3.45 9.76
CA PHE A 187 -12.32 3.88 11.04
C PHE A 187 -11.19 4.31 11.98
N ASN A 188 -11.44 5.29 12.83
CA ASN A 188 -10.57 5.56 13.96
C ASN A 188 -10.74 4.46 15.03
N PRO A 189 -9.81 4.30 15.99
CA PRO A 189 -9.81 3.18 16.93
C PRO A 189 -11.07 3.05 17.77
N ASP A 190 -11.73 4.16 18.13
CA ASP A 190 -12.97 4.15 18.91
C ASP A 190 -14.24 3.97 18.06
N GLY A 191 -14.11 3.93 16.74
CA GLY A 191 -15.22 3.72 15.79
C GLY A 191 -16.16 4.91 15.61
N THR A 192 -15.86 6.07 16.21
CA THR A 192 -16.72 7.29 16.15
C THR A 192 -16.50 8.12 14.90
N LYS A 193 -15.34 7.98 14.24
CA LYS A 193 -14.96 8.70 13.04
C LYS A 193 -14.56 7.72 11.92
N LEU A 194 -14.83 8.14 10.69
CA LEU A 194 -14.36 7.49 9.48
C LEU A 194 -13.56 8.50 8.68
N ALA A 195 -12.34 8.15 8.30
CA ALA A 195 -11.56 8.92 7.33
C ALA A 195 -11.70 8.30 5.95
N SER A 196 -11.71 9.13 4.90
CA SER A 196 -11.70 8.71 3.50
C SER A 196 -10.72 9.53 2.68
N ALA A 197 -10.02 8.88 1.76
CA ALA A 197 -9.05 9.47 0.85
C ALA A 197 -9.46 9.23 -0.60
N SER A 198 -9.19 10.21 -1.48
CA SER A 198 -9.76 10.19 -2.84
C SER A 198 -8.81 10.69 -3.92
N PHE A 199 -9.09 10.24 -5.13
CA PHE A 199 -8.55 10.77 -6.39
C PHE A 199 -8.91 12.24 -6.62
N ASP A 200 -9.80 12.84 -5.82
CA ASP A 200 -10.12 14.27 -5.84
C ASP A 200 -9.15 15.11 -5.00
N PHE A 201 -8.03 14.51 -4.55
CA PHE A 201 -6.93 15.11 -3.79
C PHE A 201 -7.29 15.49 -2.35
N THR A 202 -8.45 15.02 -1.88
CA THR A 202 -8.95 15.39 -0.54
C THR A 202 -8.93 14.22 0.43
N ILE A 203 -8.80 14.55 1.71
CA ILE A 203 -9.11 13.68 2.84
C ILE A 203 -10.37 14.23 3.50
N LYS A 204 -11.34 13.37 3.78
CA LYS A 204 -12.54 13.75 4.51
C LYS A 204 -12.65 12.93 5.79
N LEU A 205 -13.11 13.59 6.85
CA LEU A 205 -13.41 12.94 8.13
C LEU A 205 -14.91 13.04 8.37
N TRP A 206 -15.54 11.94 8.69
CA TRP A 206 -16.98 11.81 8.87
C TRP A 206 -17.28 11.36 10.29
N ASN A 207 -18.38 11.84 10.84
CA ASN A 207 -18.97 11.28 12.05
C ASN A 207 -19.73 10.00 11.67
N VAL A 208 -19.45 8.89 12.36
CA VAL A 208 -20.01 7.58 12.01
C VAL A 208 -21.48 7.46 12.38
N ASP A 209 -21.91 8.14 13.46
CA ASP A 209 -23.27 7.98 13.98
C ASP A 209 -24.32 8.73 13.16
N ASP A 210 -23.99 9.94 12.66
CA ASP A 210 -24.93 10.77 11.89
C ASP A 210 -24.52 10.99 10.43
N GLY A 211 -23.38 10.44 10.00
CA GLY A 211 -22.88 10.54 8.63
C GLY A 211 -22.41 11.93 8.21
N LYS A 212 -22.29 12.88 9.14
CA LYS A 212 -21.92 14.27 8.79
C LYS A 212 -20.43 14.41 8.54
N LEU A 213 -20.09 15.27 7.58
CA LEU A 213 -18.73 15.69 7.30
C LEU A 213 -18.22 16.59 8.45
N VAL A 214 -17.08 16.19 9.04
CA VAL A 214 -16.42 16.88 10.16
C VAL A 214 -15.24 17.70 9.67
N TRP A 215 -14.51 17.19 8.67
CA TRP A 215 -13.31 17.80 8.13
C TRP A 215 -13.17 17.52 6.64
N ASP A 216 -12.84 18.55 5.84
CA ASP A 216 -12.54 18.46 4.40
C ASP A 216 -11.15 19.08 4.16
N ASN A 217 -10.14 18.22 4.03
CA ASN A 217 -8.75 18.62 3.85
C ASN A 217 -8.34 18.55 2.38
N LYS A 218 -7.68 19.63 1.89
CA LYS A 218 -7.26 19.82 0.49
C LYS A 218 -5.76 20.16 0.38
N GLU A 219 -4.96 19.72 1.31
CA GLU A 219 -3.53 20.06 1.37
C GLU A 219 -2.64 19.19 0.46
N HIS A 220 -3.13 18.03 0.02
CA HIS A 220 -2.45 17.24 -1.01
C HIS A 220 -2.69 17.87 -2.40
N LYS A 221 -1.68 17.73 -3.28
CA LYS A 221 -1.68 18.33 -4.62
C LYS A 221 -2.08 17.34 -5.71
N GLU A 222 -2.12 16.06 -5.39
CA GLU A 222 -2.50 14.97 -6.27
C GLU A 222 -3.31 13.93 -5.48
N THR A 223 -3.64 12.79 -6.11
CA THR A 223 -4.43 11.70 -5.51
C THR A 223 -3.96 11.37 -4.10
N VAL A 224 -4.87 11.32 -3.15
CA VAL A 224 -4.60 10.70 -1.85
C VAL A 224 -4.93 9.22 -1.95
N VAL A 225 -3.91 8.39 -1.82
CA VAL A 225 -4.02 6.95 -2.14
C VAL A 225 -4.40 6.15 -0.91
N ASP A 226 -3.73 6.38 0.23
CA ASP A 226 -4.01 5.63 1.45
C ASP A 226 -3.95 6.51 2.70
N ILE A 227 -4.63 6.07 3.74
CA ILE A 227 -4.68 6.71 5.06
C ILE A 227 -4.62 5.66 6.17
N ALA A 228 -4.04 6.04 7.30
CA ALA A 228 -4.03 5.22 8.51
C ALA A 228 -4.18 6.10 9.75
N PHE A 229 -5.00 5.69 10.71
CA PHE A 229 -4.99 6.30 12.04
C PHE A 229 -3.88 5.69 12.90
N SER A 230 -3.31 6.49 13.81
CA SER A 230 -2.53 5.97 14.93
C SER A 230 -3.42 5.14 15.85
N HIS A 231 -2.82 4.19 16.59
CA HIS A 231 -3.56 3.31 17.51
C HIS A 231 -4.19 4.07 18.67
N ASP A 232 -3.61 5.22 19.07
CA ASP A 232 -4.19 6.11 20.05
C ASP A 232 -5.27 7.06 19.48
N GLY A 233 -5.50 7.02 18.16
CA GLY A 233 -6.49 7.82 17.44
C GLY A 233 -6.17 9.31 17.31
N LYS A 234 -5.01 9.78 17.79
CA LYS A 234 -4.67 11.21 17.77
C LYS A 234 -4.09 11.69 16.45
N MET A 235 -3.45 10.81 15.71
CA MET A 235 -2.85 11.12 14.42
C MET A 235 -3.55 10.40 13.28
N LEU A 236 -3.50 11.02 12.11
CA LEU A 236 -3.80 10.40 10.81
C LEU A 236 -2.55 10.53 9.94
N ALA A 237 -2.15 9.47 9.27
CA ALA A 237 -1.17 9.49 8.20
C ALA A 237 -1.90 9.44 6.86
N SER A 238 -1.37 10.13 5.85
CA SER A 238 -1.86 10.04 4.47
C SER A 238 -0.72 9.95 3.49
N THR A 239 -0.91 9.19 2.41
CA THR A 239 0.02 9.05 1.29
C THR A 239 -0.60 9.56 0.02
N SER A 240 0.23 10.11 -0.88
CA SER A 240 -0.26 10.74 -2.10
C SER A 240 0.70 10.57 -3.27
N ASP A 241 0.11 10.62 -4.47
CA ASP A 241 0.84 10.72 -5.74
C ASP A 241 1.67 12.01 -5.83
N ASP A 242 1.40 13.02 -4.98
CA ASP A 242 2.21 14.24 -4.85
C ASP A 242 3.59 14.00 -4.24
N LYS A 243 3.97 12.73 -4.03
CA LYS A 243 5.25 12.27 -3.47
C LYS A 243 5.46 12.74 -2.03
N THR A 244 4.37 12.83 -1.28
CA THR A 244 4.43 13.18 0.14
C THR A 244 3.65 12.19 1.00
N ILE A 245 4.18 12.00 2.21
CA ILE A 245 3.47 11.44 3.34
C ILE A 245 3.19 12.60 4.27
N LYS A 246 1.95 12.76 4.72
CA LYS A 246 1.56 13.82 5.65
C LYS A 246 1.02 13.21 6.94
N LEU A 247 1.41 13.80 8.07
CA LEU A 247 0.87 13.47 9.40
C LEU A 247 -0.01 14.62 9.89
N TRP A 248 -1.16 14.29 10.42
CA TRP A 248 -2.19 15.22 10.84
C TRP A 248 -2.56 14.99 12.30
N ASN A 249 -2.78 16.07 13.06
CA ASN A 249 -3.48 16.03 14.34
C ASN A 249 -4.98 15.94 14.06
N VAL A 250 -5.63 14.86 14.49
CA VAL A 250 -7.05 14.60 14.20
C VAL A 250 -7.96 15.56 14.94
N ALA A 251 -7.67 15.87 16.20
CA ALA A 251 -8.49 16.75 17.03
C ALA A 251 -8.41 18.22 16.57
N GLU A 252 -7.20 18.68 16.24
CA GLU A 252 -6.97 20.06 15.80
C GLU A 252 -7.19 20.24 14.29
N GLN A 253 -7.29 19.14 13.52
CA GLN A 253 -7.42 19.12 12.06
C GLN A 253 -6.26 19.87 11.36
N LYS A 254 -5.05 19.75 11.90
CA LYS A 254 -3.85 20.45 11.44
C LYS A 254 -2.75 19.52 10.99
N LEU A 255 -1.98 19.98 10.02
CA LEU A 255 -0.77 19.32 9.57
C LEU A 255 0.30 19.36 10.68
N ILE A 256 0.81 18.19 11.06
CA ILE A 256 1.95 18.03 11.96
C ILE A 256 3.24 18.06 11.15
N ARG A 257 3.30 17.27 10.08
CA ARG A 257 4.53 17.04 9.31
C ARG A 257 4.25 16.65 7.86
N THR A 258 5.18 17.00 6.99
CA THR A 258 5.27 16.48 5.63
C THR A 258 6.62 15.78 5.44
N MET A 259 6.60 14.53 5.01
CA MET A 259 7.78 13.78 4.60
C MET A 259 7.76 13.63 3.08
N LYS A 260 8.88 13.90 2.43
CA LYS A 260 9.01 13.78 0.97
C LYS A 260 9.56 12.40 0.62
N VAL A 261 9.05 11.83 -0.44
CA VAL A 261 9.52 10.57 -1.02
C VAL A 261 9.86 10.77 -2.49
N PRO A 262 10.76 9.96 -3.05
CA PRO A 262 11.18 10.13 -4.46
C PRO A 262 10.04 9.86 -5.46
N GLU A 263 9.19 8.88 -5.16
CA GLU A 263 8.13 8.40 -6.05
C GLU A 263 6.79 8.23 -5.31
N HIS A 264 5.80 7.64 -5.97
CA HIS A 264 4.45 7.41 -5.44
C HIS A 264 4.45 6.52 -4.20
N VAL A 265 3.55 6.79 -3.26
CA VAL A 265 3.34 6.00 -2.05
C VAL A 265 1.92 5.44 -2.07
N GLN A 266 1.80 4.11 -2.09
CA GLN A 266 0.54 3.40 -2.26
C GLN A 266 -0.11 2.98 -0.93
N ALA A 267 0.68 2.76 0.13
CA ALA A 267 0.20 2.21 1.37
C ALA A 267 0.88 2.85 2.59
N VAL A 268 0.18 2.87 3.71
CA VAL A 268 0.71 3.36 4.98
C VAL A 268 0.12 2.61 6.18
N ALA A 269 0.98 2.30 7.18
CA ALA A 269 0.56 1.73 8.45
C ALA A 269 1.41 2.26 9.61
N PHE A 270 0.78 2.54 10.74
CA PHE A 270 1.49 2.82 12.00
C PHE A 270 1.93 1.51 12.67
N SER A 271 3.08 1.55 13.36
CA SER A 271 3.44 0.51 14.32
C SER A 271 2.48 0.52 15.53
N PRO A 272 2.29 -0.61 16.24
CA PRO A 272 1.38 -0.68 17.38
C PRO A 272 1.69 0.32 18.52
N ASP A 273 2.93 0.78 18.62
CA ASP A 273 3.38 1.80 19.58
C ASP A 273 3.31 3.23 19.04
N ASP A 274 2.81 3.42 17.81
CA ASP A 274 2.68 4.69 17.10
C ASP A 274 4.00 5.44 16.85
N LYS A 275 5.16 4.81 17.11
CA LYS A 275 6.46 5.46 16.96
C LYS A 275 7.05 5.34 15.56
N ARG A 276 6.63 4.33 14.80
CA ARG A 276 7.13 4.06 13.46
C ARG A 276 5.98 4.07 12.45
N LEU A 277 6.30 4.44 11.22
CA LEU A 277 5.39 4.39 10.09
C LEU A 277 6.02 3.52 9.01
N MET A 278 5.29 2.53 8.52
CA MET A 278 5.65 1.76 7.35
C MET A 278 4.92 2.31 6.14
N THR A 279 5.61 2.44 5.01
CA THR A 279 4.99 2.86 3.74
C THR A 279 5.40 1.93 2.63
N GLY A 280 4.46 1.63 1.75
CA GLY A 280 4.67 0.91 0.49
C GLY A 280 4.54 1.85 -0.69
N GLY A 281 5.19 1.53 -1.81
CA GLY A 281 5.11 2.36 -2.99
C GLY A 281 5.95 1.84 -4.15
N ARG A 282 6.20 2.73 -5.08
CA ARG A 282 6.93 2.45 -6.30
C ARG A 282 8.15 3.36 -6.40
N ASP A 283 9.32 2.75 -6.43
CA ASP A 283 10.56 3.42 -6.83
C ASP A 283 11.15 2.66 -8.01
N LYS A 284 10.77 3.02 -9.19
CA LYS A 284 11.43 2.52 -10.41
C LYS A 284 12.33 3.61 -10.96
N PRO A 285 13.66 3.46 -10.87
CA PRO A 285 14.55 4.38 -11.56
C PRO A 285 14.36 4.21 -13.07
N LEU A 286 14.11 5.33 -13.78
CA LEU A 286 13.94 5.36 -15.25
C LEU A 286 14.99 4.54 -16.00
N ILE A 287 16.26 4.55 -15.52
CA ILE A 287 17.33 3.76 -16.11
C ILE A 287 17.20 2.28 -15.78
N GLY A 288 16.68 1.91 -14.63
CA GLY A 288 16.44 0.51 -14.26
C GLY A 288 15.40 -0.13 -15.19
N GLU A 289 14.31 0.55 -15.50
CA GLU A 289 13.32 0.10 -16.48
C GLU A 289 13.95 -0.07 -17.87
N PHE A 290 14.69 0.92 -18.34
CA PHE A 290 15.39 0.87 -19.64
C PHE A 290 16.41 -0.27 -19.72
N LEU A 291 17.17 -0.53 -18.66
CA LEU A 291 18.14 -1.63 -18.62
C LEU A 291 17.44 -2.99 -18.54
N GLN A 292 16.36 -3.09 -17.80
CA GLN A 292 15.53 -4.29 -17.74
C GLN A 292 14.92 -4.62 -19.11
N GLU A 293 14.45 -3.59 -19.84
CA GLU A 293 13.90 -3.75 -21.20
C GLU A 293 14.96 -4.22 -22.19
N ILE A 294 16.19 -3.70 -22.09
CA ILE A 294 17.30 -4.10 -22.98
C ILE A 294 17.87 -5.48 -22.64
N PHE A 295 18.08 -5.77 -21.38
CA PHE A 295 18.83 -6.95 -20.92
C PHE A 295 17.94 -8.07 -20.38
N GLY A 296 16.64 -7.82 -20.20
CA GLY A 296 15.68 -8.83 -19.74
C GLY A 296 15.88 -9.27 -18.28
N ASP A 297 16.74 -8.59 -17.50
CA ASP A 297 17.09 -9.00 -16.14
C ASP A 297 16.50 -8.01 -15.12
N SER A 298 15.61 -8.52 -14.25
CA SER A 298 14.99 -7.76 -13.16
C SER A 298 15.99 -7.18 -12.13
N LYS A 299 17.22 -7.71 -12.10
CA LYS A 299 18.30 -7.19 -11.24
C LYS A 299 18.71 -5.75 -11.53
N PHE A 300 18.38 -5.25 -12.73
CA PHE A 300 18.62 -3.85 -13.09
C PHE A 300 17.56 -2.89 -12.55
N ASN A 301 16.48 -3.40 -11.97
CA ASN A 301 15.42 -2.59 -11.37
C ASN A 301 15.22 -2.94 -9.88
N PRO A 302 16.22 -2.70 -9.03
CA PRO A 302 16.07 -2.89 -7.60
C PRO A 302 15.28 -1.71 -7.02
N GLY A 303 13.96 -1.67 -7.28
CA GLY A 303 13.09 -0.64 -6.72
C GLY A 303 13.16 -0.64 -5.19
N VAL A 304 13.14 0.52 -4.57
CA VAL A 304 12.76 0.62 -3.17
C VAL A 304 11.25 0.50 -3.13
N SER A 305 10.78 -0.59 -2.59
CA SER A 305 9.35 -0.89 -2.59
C SER A 305 8.68 -0.47 -1.29
N ALA A 306 9.41 -0.42 -0.16
CA ALA A 306 8.83 0.02 1.10
C ALA A 306 9.87 0.76 1.97
N ARG A 307 9.37 1.56 2.93
CA ARG A 307 10.17 2.40 3.81
C ARG A 307 9.64 2.40 5.23
N LEU A 308 10.55 2.40 6.19
CA LEU A 308 10.28 2.54 7.61
C LEU A 308 10.73 3.94 8.06
N TRP A 309 9.85 4.65 8.75
CA TRP A 309 10.06 6.02 9.20
C TRP A 309 9.89 6.14 10.71
N ASP A 310 10.61 7.05 11.30
CA ASP A 310 10.36 7.53 12.66
C ASP A 310 9.27 8.62 12.63
N VAL A 311 8.21 8.44 13.40
CA VAL A 311 7.04 9.33 13.39
C VAL A 311 7.39 10.68 13.98
N GLU A 312 8.16 10.70 15.08
CA GLU A 312 8.47 11.93 15.80
C GLU A 312 9.41 12.85 14.99
N SER A 313 10.46 12.32 14.42
CA SER A 313 11.45 13.11 13.64
C SER A 313 11.11 13.21 12.15
N GLY A 314 10.30 12.29 11.60
CA GLY A 314 10.07 12.12 10.16
C GLY A 314 11.28 11.55 9.40
N ARG A 315 12.26 11.00 10.12
CA ARG A 315 13.49 10.45 9.52
C ARG A 315 13.24 9.06 8.94
N LEU A 316 13.79 8.80 7.75
CA LEU A 316 13.84 7.47 7.16
C LEU A 316 14.79 6.58 7.96
N LEU A 317 14.29 5.43 8.43
CA LEU A 317 15.02 4.47 9.25
C LEU A 317 15.58 3.29 8.43
N GLN A 318 14.78 2.78 7.49
CA GLN A 318 15.09 1.57 6.71
C GLN A 318 14.39 1.61 5.36
N THR A 319 15.02 1.06 4.32
CA THR A 319 14.42 0.79 3.01
C THR A 319 14.37 -0.70 2.74
N PHE A 320 13.33 -1.15 2.02
CA PHE A 320 13.09 -2.54 1.65
C PHE A 320 13.12 -2.65 0.12
N THR A 321 13.84 -3.63 -0.41
CA THR A 321 14.17 -3.69 -1.85
C THR A 321 13.97 -5.05 -2.48
N THR A 322 13.17 -5.94 -1.89
CA THR A 322 12.98 -7.31 -2.38
C THR A 322 11.94 -7.43 -3.46
N HIS A 323 10.89 -6.63 -3.39
CA HIS A 323 9.82 -6.70 -4.39
C HIS A 323 10.26 -6.19 -5.77
N ALA A 324 9.85 -6.92 -6.80
CA ALA A 324 10.11 -6.58 -8.20
C ALA A 324 9.10 -5.57 -8.77
N ASN A 325 7.99 -5.28 -8.05
CA ASN A 325 6.95 -4.36 -8.46
C ASN A 325 6.41 -3.58 -7.25
N ASP A 326 5.36 -2.78 -7.50
CA ASP A 326 4.75 -1.88 -6.50
C ASP A 326 4.30 -2.65 -5.26
N VAL A 327 4.58 -2.10 -4.07
CA VAL A 327 3.97 -2.56 -2.81
C VAL A 327 2.63 -1.89 -2.66
N MET A 328 1.58 -2.70 -2.72
CA MET A 328 0.18 -2.29 -2.71
C MET A 328 -0.37 -2.10 -1.30
N ASP A 329 0.15 -2.85 -0.33
CA ASP A 329 -0.30 -2.78 1.06
C ASP A 329 0.82 -3.19 2.03
N VAL A 330 0.76 -2.64 3.23
CA VAL A 330 1.71 -2.91 4.32
C VAL A 330 0.97 -3.12 5.63
N ALA A 331 1.45 -4.04 6.46
CA ALA A 331 0.87 -4.30 7.76
C ALA A 331 1.94 -4.59 8.81
N TYR A 332 1.71 -4.13 10.05
CA TYR A 332 2.47 -4.57 11.22
C TYR A 332 1.81 -5.78 11.85
N SER A 333 2.62 -6.67 12.45
CA SER A 333 2.14 -7.64 13.42
C SER A 333 1.63 -6.92 14.68
N ASN A 334 0.69 -7.55 15.39
CA ASN A 334 0.11 -6.95 16.60
C ASN A 334 1.14 -6.73 17.72
N ASP A 335 2.20 -7.58 17.76
CA ASP A 335 3.32 -7.43 18.68
C ASP A 335 4.37 -6.39 18.24
N GLY A 336 4.22 -5.81 17.04
CA GLY A 336 5.12 -4.82 16.45
C GLY A 336 6.48 -5.34 16.01
N LYS A 337 6.71 -6.67 16.08
CA LYS A 337 8.02 -7.28 15.79
C LYS A 337 8.19 -7.71 14.34
N ARG A 338 7.13 -7.71 13.56
CA ARG A 338 7.14 -8.06 12.14
C ARG A 338 6.37 -7.05 11.31
N VAL A 339 6.74 -6.96 10.05
CA VAL A 339 5.96 -6.26 9.03
C VAL A 339 5.77 -7.16 7.83
N ALA A 340 4.64 -7.04 7.16
CA ALA A 340 4.35 -7.71 5.91
C ALA A 340 4.12 -6.68 4.81
N THR A 341 4.60 -6.98 3.61
CA THR A 341 4.44 -6.13 2.42
C THR A 341 3.81 -6.96 1.30
N ALA A 342 2.67 -6.52 0.77
CA ALA A 342 1.98 -7.17 -0.34
C ALA A 342 2.25 -6.44 -1.65
N SER A 343 2.54 -7.16 -2.73
CA SER A 343 3.05 -6.54 -3.96
C SER A 343 2.32 -6.97 -5.23
N ALA A 344 2.39 -6.08 -6.21
CA ALA A 344 1.99 -6.35 -7.58
C ALA A 344 2.89 -7.39 -8.29
N ASP A 345 4.02 -7.79 -7.68
CA ASP A 345 4.83 -8.91 -8.15
C ASP A 345 4.26 -10.28 -7.77
N LYS A 346 3.06 -10.32 -7.16
CA LYS A 346 2.29 -11.51 -6.76
C LYS A 346 2.81 -12.19 -5.48
N THR A 347 3.70 -11.53 -4.77
CA THR A 347 4.29 -12.03 -3.52
C THR A 347 3.91 -11.19 -2.33
N VAL A 348 4.08 -11.78 -1.15
CA VAL A 348 4.08 -11.07 0.12
C VAL A 348 5.38 -11.40 0.85
N ASP A 349 6.09 -10.37 1.26
CA ASP A 349 7.31 -10.49 2.04
C ASP A 349 7.03 -10.26 3.52
N LEU A 350 7.50 -11.17 4.36
CA LEU A 350 7.45 -11.08 5.81
C LEU A 350 8.83 -10.72 6.35
N TRP A 351 8.89 -9.66 7.12
CA TRP A 351 10.10 -9.13 7.70
C TRP A 351 10.05 -9.17 9.21
N LYS A 352 11.12 -9.63 9.84
CA LYS A 352 11.35 -9.50 11.27
C LYS A 352 12.04 -8.16 11.54
N LEU A 353 11.51 -7.40 12.50
CA LEU A 353 12.14 -6.18 12.99
C LEU A 353 13.07 -6.52 14.14
N ASN A 354 14.27 -6.00 14.10
CA ASN A 354 15.22 -6.05 15.21
C ASN A 354 14.92 -4.86 16.13
N GLU A 355 15.05 -5.08 17.45
CA GLU A 355 14.87 -4.05 18.48
C GLU A 355 15.92 -2.94 18.39
#